data_87e426528115dad96029e54c329a29c7
#
_entry.id   87e426528115dad96029e54c329a29c7
#
_cell.length_a   1.000
_cell.length_b   1.000
_cell.length_c   1.000
_cell.angle_alpha   90.00
_cell.angle_beta   90.00
_cell.angle_gamma   90.00
#
_symmetry.space_group_name_H-M   'P 1'
#
loop_
_entity.id
_entity.type
_entity.pdbx_description
1 polymer ?
#
loop_
_entity_poly.entity_id
_entity_poly.type
_entity_poly.pdbx_seq_one_letter_code
_entity_poly.pdbx_strand_id
1 'polypeptide(L)'
;MTDKNKPTRLELPKNPELLERWCLTILESLENFCAEDLSMYREIVLKTCDVNWKHKYRLQARKELLHDINEWVMESMNQKALQMLNSKLRQEFSFDLNDFSNHNNRRIQNILKRGVIRNEEEFRLVSDKVEEIYADDSQKELVRKLNDLLSAFEGF
;
A
#
# COMPACT_ATOMS: atom_id res chain seq x y z
N MET A 1 -20.54 -18.39 4.89
CA MET A 1 -21.01 -17.31 5.77
C MET A 1 -19.96 -16.23 5.90
N THR A 2 -20.31 -15.03 5.55
CA THR A 2 -19.44 -13.88 5.76
C THR A 2 -19.43 -13.52 7.24
N ASP A 3 -18.25 -13.49 7.84
CA ASP A 3 -18.09 -13.04 9.21
C ASP A 3 -18.22 -11.51 9.21
N LYS A 4 -19.34 -11.02 9.68
CA LYS A 4 -19.65 -9.57 9.72
C LYS A 4 -18.71 -8.79 10.64
N ASN A 5 -17.95 -9.47 11.51
CA ASN A 5 -17.05 -8.85 12.47
C ASN A 5 -15.62 -8.74 11.94
N LYS A 6 -15.31 -9.32 10.76
CA LYS A 6 -13.98 -9.21 10.18
C LYS A 6 -13.82 -7.90 9.44
N PRO A 7 -12.68 -7.20 9.67
CA PRO A 7 -12.43 -5.93 9.01
C PRO A 7 -12.22 -6.09 7.52
N THR A 8 -12.45 -5.02 6.77
CA THR A 8 -12.09 -4.93 5.36
C THR A 8 -10.84 -4.07 5.22
N ARG A 9 -10.11 -4.22 4.08
CA ARG A 9 -8.93 -3.40 3.84
C ARG A 9 -9.23 -1.90 3.80
N LEU A 10 -10.46 -1.52 3.45
CA LEU A 10 -10.87 -0.12 3.37
C LEU A 10 -10.96 0.54 4.75
N GLU A 11 -11.11 -0.24 5.80
CA GLU A 11 -11.16 0.25 7.17
C GLU A 11 -9.79 0.58 7.74
N LEU A 12 -8.71 0.02 7.16
CA LEU A 12 -7.37 0.14 7.73
C LEU A 12 -6.95 1.59 8.03
N PRO A 13 -6.99 2.52 7.06
CA PRO A 13 -6.52 3.89 7.37
C PRO A 13 -7.45 4.65 8.32
N LYS A 14 -8.71 4.25 8.41
CA LYS A 14 -9.72 4.92 9.25
C LYS A 14 -9.77 4.36 10.66
N ASN A 15 -9.23 3.16 10.87
CA ASN A 15 -9.22 2.49 12.18
C ASN A 15 -7.78 2.39 12.67
N PRO A 16 -7.33 3.32 13.54
CA PRO A 16 -5.93 3.36 13.95
C PRO A 16 -5.47 2.12 14.71
N GLU A 17 -6.31 1.49 15.49
CA GLU A 17 -5.95 0.26 16.21
C GLU A 17 -5.72 -0.90 15.25
N LEU A 18 -6.57 -1.01 14.23
CA LEU A 18 -6.43 -2.04 13.21
C LEU A 18 -5.19 -1.78 12.36
N LEU A 19 -4.96 -0.54 11.97
CA LEU A 19 -3.77 -0.14 11.21
C LEU A 19 -2.48 -0.44 11.98
N GLU A 20 -2.47 -0.16 13.28
CA GLU A 20 -1.34 -0.48 14.14
C GLU A 20 -1.02 -1.97 14.10
N ARG A 21 -2.03 -2.82 14.28
CA ARG A 21 -1.86 -4.28 14.23
C ARG A 21 -1.32 -4.74 12.87
N TRP A 22 -1.86 -4.21 11.79
CA TRP A 22 -1.41 -4.53 10.44
C TRP A 22 0.07 -4.17 10.26
N CYS A 23 0.44 -2.93 10.58
CA CYS A 23 1.81 -2.44 10.42
C CYS A 23 2.79 -3.20 11.31
N LEU A 24 2.42 -3.48 12.57
CA LEU A 24 3.30 -4.20 13.48
C LEU A 24 3.50 -5.66 13.05
N THR A 25 2.48 -6.29 12.51
CA THR A 25 2.59 -7.66 11.97
C THR A 25 3.57 -7.70 10.80
N ILE A 26 3.50 -6.71 9.91
CA ILE A 26 4.41 -6.61 8.77
C ILE A 26 5.84 -6.32 9.25
N LEU A 27 6.02 -5.38 10.18
CA LEU A 27 7.35 -5.05 10.70
C LEU A 27 8.01 -6.22 11.40
N GLU A 28 7.25 -7.01 12.15
CA GLU A 28 7.76 -8.22 12.78
C GLU A 28 8.29 -9.22 11.74
N SER A 29 7.53 -9.41 10.67
CA SER A 29 7.95 -10.28 9.57
C SER A 29 9.19 -9.75 8.86
N LEU A 30 9.29 -8.43 8.66
CA LEU A 30 10.48 -7.80 8.08
C LEU A 30 11.70 -7.97 8.96
N GLU A 31 11.57 -7.78 10.28
CA GLU A 31 12.68 -7.97 11.22
C GLU A 31 13.21 -9.40 11.16
N ASN A 32 12.31 -10.37 11.14
CA ASN A 32 12.69 -11.78 11.06
C ASN A 32 13.36 -12.11 9.74
N PHE A 33 12.91 -11.51 8.64
CA PHE A 33 13.47 -11.74 7.30
C PHE A 33 14.83 -11.07 7.12
N CYS A 34 14.95 -9.80 7.53
CA CYS A 34 16.17 -9.01 7.34
C CYS A 34 17.19 -9.17 8.47
N ALA A 35 16.76 -9.72 9.62
CA ALA A 35 17.56 -9.79 10.85
C ALA A 35 18.07 -8.40 11.30
N GLU A 36 17.25 -7.37 11.09
CA GLU A 36 17.55 -5.99 11.46
C GLU A 36 16.62 -5.51 12.57
N ASP A 37 17.08 -4.54 13.37
CA ASP A 37 16.27 -3.89 14.39
C ASP A 37 15.45 -2.76 13.77
N LEU A 38 14.14 -2.90 13.77
CA LEU A 38 13.22 -1.92 13.20
C LEU A 38 12.45 -1.15 14.30
N SER A 39 13.02 -1.03 15.49
CA SER A 39 12.40 -0.34 16.64
C SER A 39 11.97 1.09 16.32
N MET A 40 12.79 1.82 15.56
CA MET A 40 12.49 3.19 15.14
C MET A 40 11.18 3.24 14.32
N TYR A 41 10.99 2.29 13.43
CA TYR A 41 9.77 2.21 12.61
C TYR A 41 8.55 1.83 13.44
N ARG A 42 8.73 0.96 14.45
CA ARG A 42 7.66 0.66 15.41
C ARG A 42 7.20 1.89 16.13
N GLU A 43 8.12 2.73 16.58
CA GLU A 43 7.78 3.98 17.27
C GLU A 43 6.96 4.91 16.35
N ILE A 44 7.33 4.99 15.08
CA ILE A 44 6.59 5.78 14.10
C ILE A 44 5.16 5.24 13.95
N VAL A 45 5.01 3.92 13.86
CA VAL A 45 3.69 3.26 13.76
C VAL A 45 2.85 3.58 14.99
N LEU A 46 3.40 3.39 16.19
CA LEU A 46 2.68 3.61 17.44
C LEU A 46 2.21 5.06 17.57
N LYS A 47 3.06 6.01 17.20
CA LYS A 47 2.73 7.43 17.24
C LYS A 47 1.65 7.80 16.22
N THR A 48 1.80 7.33 14.99
CA THR A 48 0.88 7.64 13.89
C THR A 48 -0.50 7.02 14.12
N CYS A 49 -0.53 5.84 14.74
CA CYS A 49 -1.76 5.08 15.01
C CYS A 49 -2.35 5.34 16.40
N ASP A 50 -1.78 6.24 17.17
CA ASP A 50 -2.31 6.60 18.50
C ASP A 50 -3.70 7.23 18.32
N VAL A 51 -4.70 6.63 18.93
CA VAL A 51 -6.10 7.10 18.86
C VAL A 51 -6.26 8.51 19.45
N ASN A 52 -5.36 8.90 20.35
CA ASN A 52 -5.36 10.21 21.00
C ASN A 52 -4.62 11.28 20.20
N TRP A 53 -3.96 10.91 19.11
CA TRP A 53 -3.24 11.86 18.26
C TRP A 53 -4.25 12.73 17.50
N LYS A 54 -4.28 14.00 17.83
CA LYS A 54 -5.27 14.95 17.29
C LYS A 54 -4.72 15.86 16.20
N HIS A 55 -3.79 15.35 15.41
CA HIS A 55 -3.24 16.11 14.31
C HIS A 55 -4.28 16.31 13.19
N LYS A 56 -4.29 17.50 12.61
CA LYS A 56 -5.23 17.87 11.52
C LYS A 56 -5.18 16.88 10.36
N TYR A 57 -4.00 16.41 10.00
CA TYR A 57 -3.79 15.53 8.84
C TYR A 57 -3.58 14.07 9.25
N ARG A 58 -4.09 13.66 10.41
CA ARG A 58 -3.88 12.29 10.91
C ARG A 58 -4.36 11.20 9.97
N LEU A 59 -5.49 11.40 9.28
CA LEU A 59 -6.00 10.42 8.34
C LEU A 59 -5.07 10.27 7.14
N GLN A 60 -4.59 11.37 6.60
CA GLN A 60 -3.65 11.36 5.49
C GLN A 60 -2.33 10.70 5.89
N ALA A 61 -1.82 11.00 7.08
CA ALA A 61 -0.61 10.38 7.61
C ALA A 61 -0.77 8.87 7.74
N ARG A 62 -1.92 8.41 8.19
CA ARG A 62 -2.22 6.98 8.31
C ARG A 62 -2.32 6.29 6.96
N LYS A 63 -2.91 6.95 5.96
CA LYS A 63 -2.93 6.44 4.58
C LYS A 63 -1.53 6.30 4.00
N GLU A 64 -0.68 7.27 4.23
CA GLU A 64 0.71 7.25 3.77
C GLU A 64 1.52 6.16 4.47
N LEU A 65 1.32 5.99 5.78
CA LEU A 65 1.96 4.92 6.55
C LEU A 65 1.61 3.55 5.98
N LEU A 66 0.33 3.31 5.73
CA LEU A 66 -0.15 2.05 5.16
C LEU A 66 0.50 1.78 3.81
N HIS A 67 0.48 2.78 2.93
CA HIS A 67 1.07 2.68 1.60
C HIS A 67 2.58 2.37 1.69
N ASP A 68 3.30 3.12 2.49
CA ASP A 68 4.76 3.02 2.61
C ASP A 68 5.19 1.66 3.17
N ILE A 69 4.49 1.17 4.18
CA ILE A 69 4.80 -0.14 4.78
C ILE A 69 4.50 -1.28 3.81
N ASN A 70 3.35 -1.23 3.14
CA ASN A 70 2.98 -2.25 2.15
C ASN A 70 4.00 -2.29 1.00
N GLU A 71 4.38 -1.14 0.47
CA GLU A 71 5.36 -1.04 -0.61
C GLU A 71 6.73 -1.55 -0.16
N TRP A 72 7.18 -1.11 1.01
CA TRP A 72 8.48 -1.51 1.55
C TRP A 72 8.60 -3.02 1.69
N VAL A 73 7.60 -3.67 2.27
CA VAL A 73 7.64 -5.14 2.45
C VAL A 73 7.62 -5.87 1.11
N MET A 74 6.85 -5.39 0.15
CA MET A 74 6.77 -6.01 -1.17
C MET A 74 8.08 -5.87 -1.95
N GLU A 75 8.82 -4.80 -1.75
CA GLU A 75 10.13 -4.58 -2.38
C GLU A 75 11.25 -5.34 -1.69
N SER A 76 11.14 -5.54 -0.37
CA SER A 76 12.23 -6.08 0.45
C SER A 76 12.23 -7.59 0.59
N MET A 77 11.07 -8.23 0.55
CA MET A 77 10.93 -9.67 0.76
C MET A 77 10.93 -10.44 -0.56
N ASN A 78 11.51 -11.65 -0.53
CA ASN A 78 11.38 -12.56 -1.67
C ASN A 78 9.98 -13.16 -1.70
N GLN A 79 9.65 -13.86 -2.79
CA GLN A 79 8.32 -14.41 -3.02
C GLN A 79 7.88 -15.39 -1.94
N LYS A 80 8.78 -16.25 -1.47
CA LYS A 80 8.47 -17.22 -0.42
C LYS A 80 8.11 -16.53 0.90
N ALA A 81 8.89 -15.53 1.29
CA ALA A 81 8.63 -14.75 2.50
C ALA A 81 7.30 -13.99 2.40
N LEU A 82 7.00 -13.42 1.23
CA LEU A 82 5.74 -12.74 0.99
C LEU A 82 4.55 -13.68 1.07
N GLN A 83 4.66 -14.92 0.57
CA GLN A 83 3.61 -15.92 0.68
C GLN A 83 3.32 -16.26 2.14
N MET A 84 4.36 -16.42 2.94
CA MET A 84 4.20 -16.70 4.38
C MET A 84 3.53 -15.53 5.10
N LEU A 85 3.95 -14.31 4.81
CA LEU A 85 3.36 -13.12 5.40
C LEU A 85 1.90 -12.98 4.99
N ASN A 86 1.58 -13.16 3.72
CA ASN A 86 0.21 -13.08 3.22
C ASN A 86 -0.71 -14.12 3.87
N SER A 87 -0.22 -15.33 4.10
CA SER A 87 -0.98 -16.36 4.83
C SER A 87 -1.31 -15.90 6.24
N LYS A 88 -0.34 -15.31 6.94
CA LYS A 88 -0.53 -14.78 8.28
C LYS A 88 -1.54 -13.63 8.30
N LEU A 89 -1.43 -12.71 7.34
CA LEU A 89 -2.34 -11.57 7.23
C LEU A 89 -3.78 -12.02 6.96
N ARG A 90 -3.97 -13.02 6.09
CA ARG A 90 -5.30 -13.58 5.83
C ARG A 90 -5.92 -14.20 7.07
N GLN A 91 -5.12 -14.87 7.87
CA GLN A 91 -5.61 -15.48 9.12
C GLN A 91 -6.08 -14.42 10.12
N GLU A 92 -5.34 -13.31 10.24
CA GLU A 92 -5.64 -12.25 11.20
C GLU A 92 -6.68 -11.24 10.71
N PHE A 93 -6.63 -10.89 9.41
CA PHE A 93 -7.38 -9.76 8.87
C PHE A 93 -8.40 -10.12 7.79
N SER A 94 -8.37 -11.33 7.24
CA SER A 94 -9.22 -11.80 6.14
C SER A 94 -8.82 -11.27 4.77
N PHE A 95 -7.78 -10.45 4.69
CA PHE A 95 -7.22 -9.94 3.44
C PHE A 95 -5.69 -9.87 3.57
N ASP A 96 -4.99 -9.70 2.46
CA ASP A 96 -3.53 -9.66 2.42
C ASP A 96 -3.02 -8.55 1.49
N LEU A 97 -1.70 -8.53 1.25
CA LEU A 97 -1.07 -7.54 0.39
C LEU A 97 -1.54 -7.60 -1.07
N ASN A 98 -1.90 -8.80 -1.55
CA ASN A 98 -2.40 -8.96 -2.92
C ASN A 98 -3.72 -8.24 -3.14
N ASP A 99 -4.55 -8.14 -2.11
CA ASP A 99 -5.84 -7.42 -2.22
C ASP A 99 -5.63 -5.93 -2.47
N PHE A 100 -4.58 -5.34 -1.88
CA PHE A 100 -4.21 -3.95 -2.15
C PHE A 100 -3.71 -3.78 -3.58
N SER A 101 -2.87 -4.68 -4.05
CA SER A 101 -2.34 -4.66 -5.41
C SER A 101 -3.46 -4.75 -6.44
N ASN A 102 -4.40 -5.68 -6.26
CA ASN A 102 -5.54 -5.85 -7.15
C ASN A 102 -6.44 -4.61 -7.18
N HIS A 103 -6.68 -4.01 -6.01
CA HIS A 103 -7.45 -2.78 -5.92
C HIS A 103 -6.76 -1.64 -6.69
N ASN A 104 -5.46 -1.49 -6.51
CA ASN A 104 -4.68 -0.46 -7.20
C ASN A 104 -4.69 -0.67 -8.73
N ASN A 105 -4.60 -1.91 -9.18
CA ASN A 105 -4.70 -2.21 -10.61
C ASN A 105 -6.05 -1.81 -11.20
N ARG A 106 -7.14 -2.03 -10.48
CA ARG A 106 -8.48 -1.59 -10.90
C ARG A 106 -8.57 -0.07 -10.99
N ARG A 107 -7.99 0.64 -10.02
CA ARG A 107 -7.96 2.10 -10.02
C ARG A 107 -7.19 2.62 -11.24
N ILE A 108 -6.07 2.00 -11.56
CA ILE A 108 -5.25 2.37 -12.73
C ILE A 108 -6.04 2.14 -14.02
N GLN A 109 -6.75 1.02 -14.15
CA GLN A 109 -7.60 0.75 -15.31
C GLN A 109 -8.70 1.81 -15.46
N ASN A 110 -9.31 2.23 -14.37
CA ASN A 110 -10.33 3.28 -14.37
C ASN A 110 -9.74 4.63 -14.80
N ILE A 111 -8.54 4.96 -14.35
CA ILE A 111 -7.84 6.18 -14.76
C ILE A 111 -7.54 6.16 -16.26
N LEU A 112 -7.08 5.01 -16.78
CA LEU A 112 -6.82 4.83 -18.21
C LEU A 112 -8.08 5.02 -19.05
N LYS A 113 -9.20 4.45 -18.62
CA LYS A 113 -10.48 4.59 -19.30
C LYS A 113 -10.96 6.04 -19.32
N ARG A 114 -10.79 6.73 -18.21
CA ARG A 114 -11.15 8.14 -18.07
C ARG A 114 -10.22 9.05 -18.88
N GLY A 115 -8.96 8.68 -18.99
CA GLY A 115 -7.96 9.42 -19.78
C GLY A 115 -7.36 10.64 -19.09
N VAL A 116 -7.55 10.78 -17.76
CA VAL A 116 -7.01 11.92 -17.00
C VAL A 116 -6.76 11.54 -15.56
N ILE A 117 -5.65 12.06 -14.98
CA ILE A 117 -5.35 11.99 -13.56
C ILE A 117 -5.99 13.22 -12.89
N ARG A 118 -6.72 13.01 -11.81
CA ARG A 118 -7.50 14.07 -11.15
C ARG A 118 -6.84 14.71 -9.95
N ASN A 119 -5.93 13.99 -9.27
CA ASN A 119 -5.33 14.47 -8.02
C ASN A 119 -3.97 13.82 -7.77
N GLU A 120 -3.29 14.29 -6.72
CA GLU A 120 -1.97 13.82 -6.33
C GLU A 120 -1.95 12.33 -5.95
N GLU A 121 -3.00 11.84 -5.33
CA GLU A 121 -3.10 10.43 -4.95
C GLU A 121 -3.10 9.53 -6.19
N GLU A 122 -3.89 9.91 -7.21
CA GLU A 122 -3.92 9.20 -8.49
C GLU A 122 -2.58 9.33 -9.23
N PHE A 123 -1.97 10.51 -9.19
CA PHE A 123 -0.65 10.74 -9.78
C PHE A 123 0.39 9.79 -9.18
N ARG A 124 0.43 9.70 -7.85
CA ARG A 124 1.35 8.81 -7.14
C ARG A 124 1.10 7.35 -7.52
N LEU A 125 -0.17 6.93 -7.58
CA LEU A 125 -0.54 5.57 -7.92
C LEU A 125 -0.05 5.19 -9.32
N VAL A 126 -0.24 6.07 -10.30
CA VAL A 126 0.22 5.86 -11.69
C VAL A 126 1.74 5.86 -11.77
N SER A 127 2.39 6.80 -11.08
CA SER A 127 3.85 6.90 -11.03
C SER A 127 4.48 5.63 -10.45
N ASP A 128 3.94 5.11 -9.35
CA ASP A 128 4.41 3.87 -8.73
C ASP A 128 4.26 2.68 -9.68
N LYS A 129 3.15 2.65 -10.43
CA LYS A 129 2.92 1.57 -11.41
C LYS A 129 3.96 1.62 -12.53
N VAL A 130 4.29 2.80 -13.03
CA VAL A 130 5.34 2.96 -14.06
C VAL A 130 6.68 2.44 -13.54
N GLU A 131 7.06 2.78 -12.31
CA GLU A 131 8.31 2.29 -11.71
C GLU A 131 8.32 0.76 -11.60
N GLU A 132 7.17 0.17 -11.29
CA GLU A 132 7.03 -1.28 -11.18
C GLU A 132 7.23 -2.00 -12.50
N ILE A 133 6.73 -1.44 -13.61
CA ILE A 133 6.64 -2.15 -14.90
C ILE A 133 7.55 -1.61 -16.00
N TYR A 134 8.26 -0.49 -15.79
CA TYR A 134 8.97 0.18 -16.87
C TYR A 134 10.07 -0.68 -17.52
N ALA A 135 10.66 -1.60 -16.78
CA ALA A 135 11.70 -2.48 -17.27
C ALA A 135 11.17 -3.72 -18.00
N ASP A 136 9.86 -3.95 -17.95
CA ASP A 136 9.21 -5.10 -18.59
C ASP A 136 8.83 -4.75 -20.04
N ASP A 137 9.54 -5.35 -20.99
CA ASP A 137 9.31 -5.08 -22.41
C ASP A 137 7.89 -5.40 -22.87
N SER A 138 7.22 -6.37 -22.24
CA SER A 138 5.83 -6.71 -22.55
C SER A 138 4.83 -5.61 -22.18
N GLN A 139 5.26 -4.67 -21.32
CA GLN A 139 4.43 -3.59 -20.79
C GLN A 139 4.73 -2.22 -21.41
N LYS A 140 5.54 -2.16 -22.46
CA LYS A 140 5.97 -0.88 -23.09
C LYS A 140 4.80 0.02 -23.47
N GLU A 141 3.76 -0.54 -24.04
CA GLU A 141 2.58 0.24 -24.46
C GLU A 141 1.84 0.82 -23.26
N LEU A 142 1.69 0.04 -22.20
CA LEU A 142 1.08 0.50 -20.96
C LEU A 142 1.92 1.61 -20.32
N VAL A 143 3.25 1.42 -20.25
CA VAL A 143 4.17 2.43 -19.74
C VAL A 143 4.02 3.75 -20.50
N ARG A 144 3.94 3.69 -21.84
CA ARG A 144 3.76 4.88 -22.69
C ARG A 144 2.45 5.61 -22.34
N LYS A 145 1.36 4.87 -22.22
CA LYS A 145 0.05 5.45 -21.89
C LYS A 145 0.06 6.11 -20.51
N LEU A 146 0.65 5.44 -19.52
CA LEU A 146 0.73 5.96 -18.17
C LEU A 146 1.61 7.21 -18.10
N ASN A 147 2.74 7.23 -18.82
CA ASN A 147 3.62 8.40 -18.89
C ASN A 147 2.91 9.60 -19.55
N ASP A 148 2.10 9.36 -20.57
CA ASP A 148 1.30 10.43 -21.19
C ASP A 148 0.34 11.06 -20.19
N LEU A 149 -0.31 10.24 -19.35
CA LEU A 149 -1.19 10.72 -18.28
C LEU A 149 -0.43 11.54 -17.23
N LEU A 150 0.76 11.07 -16.83
CA LEU A 150 1.61 11.77 -15.86
C LEU A 150 2.04 13.14 -16.40
N SER A 151 2.49 13.18 -17.66
CA SER A 151 2.92 14.43 -18.30
C SER A 151 1.78 15.43 -18.39
N ALA A 152 0.59 14.99 -18.76
CA ALA A 152 -0.59 15.84 -18.85
C ALA A 152 -0.97 16.43 -17.49
N PHE A 153 -0.88 15.65 -16.42
CA PHE A 153 -1.16 16.13 -15.07
C PHE A 153 -0.15 17.18 -14.61
N GLU A 154 1.13 17.00 -14.96
CA GLU A 154 2.19 17.95 -14.62
C GLU A 154 2.17 19.21 -15.50
N GLY A 155 1.35 19.25 -16.53
CA GLY A 155 1.22 20.40 -17.42
C GLY A 155 2.21 20.44 -18.58
N PHE A 156 2.77 19.28 -18.93
CA PHE A 156 3.71 19.17 -20.07
C PHE A 156 3.02 18.73 -21.33
#